data_8941f95ddbde43ddc74f91afe51bd599
#
_entry.id   8941f95ddbde43ddc74f91afe51bd599
#
_cell.length_a   1.000
_cell.length_b   1.000
_cell.length_c   1.000
_cell.angle_alpha   90.00
_cell.angle_beta   90.00
_cell.angle_gamma   90.00
#
_symmetry.space_group_name_H-M   'P 1'
#
loop_
_entity.id
_entity.type
_entity.pdbx_description
1 polymer ?
#
loop_
_entity_poly.entity_id
_entity_poly.type
_entity_poly.pdbx_seq_one_letter_code
_entity_poly.pdbx_strand_id
1 'polypeptide(L)'
;LREVPKDAEAISHKILLKGGYIKQIAAGIYTYLPLGYRVIKKIENIVREELDKIGCSELLMPALSPKDLWVESGRWDAYGKEMMRIKDRHDREFCLGPTHEEVITSIVRNHVTSYKQLPLALYQIQTKYRDEYRPRFGLMRGREFIMKDLYTFHTSEEDLDVWYQKVREAYKKILDRLDLKYRIVRADSGAIGGSSSEEFMILCDIGEDTIVYSDESDFASNIELYNLPEGAPSPDGIGKIKHAKGIEAGHIFKLGTKYSVPMKAMFIDKDQKQKPIVMGCYGIGISRLLMAILEQHYQNEVAIWPKEVVPFKIHIIPLGNVDSEEYKIAYDLYEKLNEKYEVLFDDRPERPGVKFNDADLIGINHRIIIGKKALEGVIEYKNLKKNETLELDLKQILTIEFE
;
A
#
# COMPACT_ATOMS: atom_id res chain seq x y z
N LEU A 1 -6.97 12.79 -17.80
CA LEU A 1 -6.35 12.72 -19.14
C LEU A 1 -7.34 12.12 -20.15
N ARG A 2 -7.45 12.73 -21.34
CA ARG A 2 -8.32 12.18 -22.41
C ARG A 2 -7.70 10.93 -23.05
N GLU A 3 -6.38 10.86 -23.11
CA GLU A 3 -5.63 9.74 -23.68
C GLU A 3 -4.68 9.14 -22.63
N VAL A 4 -4.47 7.84 -22.72
CA VAL A 4 -3.58 7.08 -21.84
C VAL A 4 -2.27 6.86 -22.59
N PRO A 5 -1.10 6.92 -21.91
CA PRO A 5 0.16 6.51 -22.52
C PRO A 5 0.05 5.08 -23.09
N LYS A 6 0.70 4.85 -24.24
CA LYS A 6 0.64 3.54 -24.94
C LYS A 6 1.19 2.38 -24.13
N ASP A 7 2.05 2.67 -23.16
CA ASP A 7 2.68 1.74 -22.22
C ASP A 7 1.84 1.43 -20.98
N ALA A 8 0.66 2.06 -20.82
CA ALA A 8 -0.26 1.72 -19.74
C ALA A 8 -1.08 0.48 -20.14
N GLU A 9 -0.61 -0.68 -19.78
CA GLU A 9 -1.28 -1.97 -20.07
C GLU A 9 -2.33 -2.33 -19.03
N ALA A 10 -1.99 -2.20 -17.74
CA ALA A 10 -2.86 -2.54 -16.62
C ALA A 10 -4.09 -1.64 -16.52
N ILE A 11 -5.25 -2.20 -16.18
CA ILE A 11 -6.50 -1.43 -16.01
C ILE A 11 -6.38 -0.42 -14.89
N SER A 12 -5.81 -0.82 -13.75
CA SER A 12 -5.53 0.07 -12.62
C SER A 12 -4.68 1.27 -13.02
N HIS A 13 -3.63 1.07 -13.82
CA HIS A 13 -2.76 2.14 -14.30
C HIS A 13 -3.56 3.13 -15.18
N LYS A 14 -4.40 2.62 -16.10
CA LYS A 14 -5.28 3.43 -16.95
C LYS A 14 -6.27 4.25 -16.12
N ILE A 15 -6.93 3.64 -15.14
CA ILE A 15 -7.89 4.30 -14.25
C ILE A 15 -7.19 5.40 -13.43
N LEU A 16 -6.03 5.10 -12.82
CA LEU A 16 -5.28 6.06 -12.02
C LEU A 16 -4.85 7.29 -12.82
N LEU A 17 -4.42 7.10 -14.06
CA LEU A 17 -4.02 8.21 -14.95
C LEU A 17 -5.23 9.02 -15.44
N LYS A 18 -6.28 8.36 -15.95
CA LYS A 18 -7.48 9.03 -16.47
C LYS A 18 -8.29 9.70 -15.36
N GLY A 19 -8.46 9.04 -14.22
CA GLY A 19 -9.22 9.52 -13.06
C GLY A 19 -8.54 10.63 -12.27
N GLY A 20 -7.32 11.05 -12.66
CA GLY A 20 -6.62 12.14 -11.98
C GLY A 20 -6.07 11.76 -10.61
N TYR A 21 -5.72 10.51 -10.41
CA TYR A 21 -5.08 10.00 -9.19
C TYR A 21 -3.57 10.16 -9.20
N ILE A 22 -2.95 9.87 -10.34
CA ILE A 22 -1.50 9.98 -10.54
C ILE A 22 -1.17 10.70 -11.86
N LYS A 23 0.04 11.24 -11.92
CA LYS A 23 0.63 11.77 -13.14
C LYS A 23 2.06 11.26 -13.29
N GLN A 24 2.37 10.65 -14.41
CA GLN A 24 3.71 10.23 -14.74
C GLN A 24 4.60 11.44 -15.05
N ILE A 25 5.75 11.52 -14.39
CA ILE A 25 6.78 12.55 -14.62
C ILE A 25 7.91 11.97 -15.47
N ALA A 26 8.32 10.74 -15.15
CA ALA A 26 9.27 9.94 -15.91
C ALA A 26 8.95 8.45 -15.74
N ALA A 27 9.63 7.58 -16.48
CA ALA A 27 9.46 6.14 -16.33
C ALA A 27 9.73 5.69 -14.89
N GLY A 28 8.70 5.13 -14.23
CA GLY A 28 8.75 4.67 -12.84
C GLY A 28 8.74 5.79 -11.80
N ILE A 29 8.44 7.04 -12.19
CA ILE A 29 8.36 8.20 -11.29
C ILE A 29 7.02 8.90 -11.49
N TYR A 30 6.24 8.99 -10.41
CA TYR A 30 4.87 9.50 -10.45
C TYR A 30 4.62 10.57 -9.39
N THR A 31 3.82 11.56 -9.74
CA THR A 31 3.16 12.45 -8.78
C THR A 31 1.84 11.83 -8.35
N TYR A 32 1.58 11.77 -7.06
CA TYR A 32 0.25 11.48 -6.53
C TYR A 32 -0.56 12.78 -6.50
N LEU A 33 -1.57 12.87 -7.37
CA LEU A 33 -2.48 14.02 -7.43
C LEU A 33 -3.43 14.01 -6.21
N PRO A 34 -4.19 15.08 -5.93
CA PRO A 34 -4.98 15.18 -4.71
C PRO A 34 -5.85 13.96 -4.39
N LEU A 35 -6.54 13.37 -5.37
CA LEU A 35 -7.33 12.15 -5.17
C LEU A 35 -6.45 10.95 -4.80
N GLY A 36 -5.36 10.73 -5.54
CA GLY A 36 -4.42 9.64 -5.27
C GLY A 36 -3.75 9.77 -3.91
N TYR A 37 -3.37 10.99 -3.55
CA TYR A 37 -2.73 11.24 -2.26
C TYR A 37 -3.69 11.03 -1.07
N ARG A 38 -4.99 11.36 -1.24
CA ARG A 38 -6.00 11.02 -0.22
C ARG A 38 -6.11 9.51 0.02
N VAL A 39 -6.13 8.72 -1.05
CA VAL A 39 -6.15 7.25 -0.93
C VAL A 39 -4.88 6.73 -0.27
N ILE A 40 -3.70 7.21 -0.68
CA ILE A 40 -2.41 6.88 -0.03
C ILE A 40 -2.46 7.16 1.46
N LYS A 41 -2.96 8.33 1.88
CA LYS A 41 -3.08 8.68 3.31
C LYS A 41 -4.02 7.75 4.09
N LYS A 42 -5.12 7.32 3.47
CA LYS A 42 -6.03 6.35 4.09
C LYS A 42 -5.37 4.96 4.23
N ILE A 43 -4.64 4.50 3.22
CA ILE A 43 -3.85 3.26 3.31
C ILE A 43 -2.80 3.37 4.42
N GLU A 44 -2.03 4.47 4.46
CA GLU A 44 -1.04 4.72 5.52
C GLU A 44 -1.67 4.68 6.91
N ASN A 45 -2.87 5.28 7.10
CA ASN A 45 -3.55 5.30 8.39
C ASN A 45 -3.98 3.91 8.83
N ILE A 46 -4.52 3.08 7.93
CA ILE A 46 -4.84 1.68 8.22
C ILE A 46 -3.59 0.93 8.71
N VAL A 47 -2.46 1.14 8.03
CA VAL A 47 -1.17 0.52 8.41
C VAL A 47 -0.73 1.00 9.80
N ARG A 48 -0.80 2.31 10.09
CA ARG A 48 -0.49 2.86 11.42
C ARG A 48 -1.34 2.25 12.50
N GLU A 49 -2.65 2.23 12.31
CA GLU A 49 -3.60 1.71 13.29
C GLU A 49 -3.32 0.24 13.64
N GLU A 50 -3.03 -0.60 12.66
CA GLU A 50 -2.77 -2.02 12.92
C GLU A 50 -1.38 -2.25 13.56
N LEU A 51 -0.38 -1.45 13.21
CA LEU A 51 0.95 -1.53 13.85
C LEU A 51 0.96 -0.96 15.26
N ASP A 52 0.27 0.14 15.51
CA ASP A 52 0.16 0.74 16.84
C ASP A 52 -0.54 -0.19 17.82
N LYS A 53 -1.58 -0.94 17.38
CA LYS A 53 -2.29 -1.96 18.18
C LYS A 53 -1.36 -3.07 18.69
N ILE A 54 -0.29 -3.38 17.98
CA ILE A 54 0.69 -4.38 18.41
C ILE A 54 1.91 -3.81 19.13
N GLY A 55 1.94 -2.48 19.36
CA GLY A 55 2.95 -1.80 20.15
C GLY A 55 4.17 -1.32 19.36
N CYS A 56 4.04 -1.09 18.04
CA CYS A 56 5.08 -0.47 17.24
C CYS A 56 5.07 1.06 17.41
N SER A 57 6.22 1.70 17.24
CA SER A 57 6.38 3.16 17.29
C SER A 57 6.86 3.71 15.95
N GLU A 58 6.23 4.78 15.47
CA GLU A 58 6.61 5.44 14.21
C GLU A 58 7.78 6.40 14.44
N LEU A 59 8.75 6.40 13.51
CA LEU A 59 9.82 7.39 13.39
C LEU A 59 9.97 7.79 11.92
N LEU A 60 10.83 8.76 11.64
CA LEU A 60 11.19 9.12 10.27
C LEU A 60 12.71 9.20 10.15
N MET A 61 13.29 8.35 9.32
CA MET A 61 14.70 8.31 9.02
C MET A 61 15.03 9.11 7.77
N PRO A 62 16.28 9.57 7.58
CA PRO A 62 16.66 10.29 6.37
C PRO A 62 16.59 9.40 5.13
N ALA A 63 16.17 9.99 4.01
CA ALA A 63 16.22 9.32 2.70
C ALA A 63 17.66 9.20 2.18
N LEU A 64 18.53 10.13 2.57
CA LEU A 64 19.94 10.15 2.20
C LEU A 64 20.75 9.36 3.24
N SER A 65 21.43 8.29 2.79
CA SER A 65 22.20 7.40 3.67
C SER A 65 23.69 7.46 3.32
N PRO A 66 24.59 7.65 4.32
CA PRO A 66 26.03 7.70 4.09
C PRO A 66 26.56 6.30 3.73
N LYS A 67 27.53 6.26 2.82
CA LYS A 67 28.23 5.04 2.38
C LYS A 67 28.77 4.20 3.53
N ASP A 68 29.32 4.84 4.54
CA ASP A 68 30.01 4.18 5.66
C ASP A 68 29.13 3.13 6.36
N LEU A 69 27.84 3.42 6.56
CA LEU A 69 26.91 2.46 7.14
C LEU A 69 26.72 1.21 6.28
N TRP A 70 26.70 1.39 4.96
CA TRP A 70 26.56 0.30 3.99
C TRP A 70 27.83 -0.52 3.83
N VAL A 71 29.00 0.11 4.04
CA VAL A 71 30.28 -0.59 4.12
C VAL A 71 30.37 -1.43 5.38
N GLU A 72 29.91 -0.89 6.54
CA GLU A 72 29.84 -1.65 7.79
C GLU A 72 29.00 -2.91 7.66
N SER A 73 27.83 -2.85 7.01
CA SER A 73 26.97 -4.01 6.79
C SER A 73 27.48 -4.96 5.68
N GLY A 74 28.48 -4.54 4.91
CA GLY A 74 28.99 -5.27 3.75
C GLY A 74 28.12 -5.19 2.50
N ARG A 75 27.11 -4.29 2.48
CA ARG A 75 26.11 -4.22 1.39
C ARG A 75 26.40 -3.13 0.36
N TRP A 76 27.39 -2.27 0.54
CA TRP A 76 27.65 -1.18 -0.41
C TRP A 76 27.83 -1.68 -1.85
N ASP A 77 28.66 -2.71 -2.04
CA ASP A 77 28.87 -3.29 -3.36
C ASP A 77 27.90 -4.44 -3.68
N ALA A 78 27.53 -5.21 -2.64
CA ALA A 78 26.65 -6.37 -2.79
C ALA A 78 25.21 -6.02 -3.19
N TYR A 79 24.72 -4.82 -2.86
CA TYR A 79 23.37 -4.37 -3.27
C TYR A 79 23.25 -4.21 -4.79
N GLY A 80 24.35 -3.95 -5.48
CA GLY A 80 24.39 -3.90 -6.93
C GLY A 80 23.95 -2.57 -7.54
N LYS A 81 23.47 -2.64 -8.79
CA LYS A 81 23.18 -1.48 -9.64
C LYS A 81 21.86 -0.76 -9.30
N GLU A 82 20.98 -1.40 -8.56
CA GLU A 82 19.71 -0.79 -8.15
C GLU A 82 19.87 0.31 -7.09
N MET A 83 21.04 0.37 -6.42
CA MET A 83 21.35 1.43 -5.49
C MET A 83 21.68 2.73 -6.23
N MET A 84 20.89 3.78 -6.02
CA MET A 84 21.18 5.13 -6.54
C MET A 84 22.26 5.79 -5.69
N ARG A 85 23.52 5.77 -6.15
CA ARG A 85 24.68 6.37 -5.49
C ARG A 85 24.85 7.80 -5.93
N ILE A 86 25.16 8.68 -4.97
CA ILE A 86 25.40 10.11 -5.24
C ILE A 86 26.63 10.59 -4.49
N LYS A 87 27.18 11.72 -4.92
CA LYS A 87 28.25 12.44 -4.26
C LYS A 87 27.80 13.84 -3.86
N ASP A 88 28.22 14.30 -2.71
CA ASP A 88 28.04 15.69 -2.33
C ASP A 88 29.12 16.60 -2.91
N ARG A 89 29.10 17.89 -2.58
CA ARG A 89 30.06 18.89 -3.05
C ARG A 89 31.50 18.66 -2.56
N HIS A 90 31.68 17.77 -1.56
CA HIS A 90 32.98 17.40 -0.99
C HIS A 90 33.42 15.99 -1.42
N ASP A 91 32.81 15.43 -2.49
CA ASP A 91 33.05 14.10 -3.00
C ASP A 91 32.74 12.95 -2.00
N ARG A 92 31.99 13.25 -0.92
CA ARG A 92 31.54 12.21 0.00
C ARG A 92 30.41 11.41 -0.64
N GLU A 93 30.48 10.08 -0.53
CA GLU A 93 29.54 9.18 -1.16
C GLU A 93 28.34 8.87 -0.23
N PHE A 94 27.17 8.88 -0.84
CA PHE A 94 25.88 8.56 -0.22
C PHE A 94 25.07 7.69 -1.18
N CYS A 95 23.97 7.15 -0.68
CA CYS A 95 22.91 6.61 -1.55
C CYS A 95 21.55 7.21 -1.16
N LEU A 96 20.63 7.24 -2.12
CA LEU A 96 19.20 7.40 -1.83
C LEU A 96 18.69 6.06 -1.31
N GLY A 97 18.08 6.04 -0.13
CA GLY A 97 17.74 4.82 0.61
C GLY A 97 16.82 3.88 -0.15
N PRO A 98 17.30 2.72 -0.63
CA PRO A 98 16.44 1.68 -1.17
C PRO A 98 15.74 0.86 -0.08
N THR A 99 16.29 0.88 1.12
CA THR A 99 15.85 0.27 2.38
C THR A 99 16.64 0.88 3.54
N HIS A 100 16.32 0.61 4.81
CA HIS A 100 16.90 1.32 5.95
C HIS A 100 17.44 0.42 7.08
N GLU A 101 17.81 -0.83 6.80
CA GLU A 101 18.42 -1.74 7.80
C GLU A 101 19.66 -1.13 8.44
N GLU A 102 20.53 -0.51 7.63
CA GLU A 102 21.76 0.11 8.10
C GLU A 102 21.50 1.31 9.00
N VAL A 103 20.58 2.18 8.57
CA VAL A 103 20.27 3.41 9.32
C VAL A 103 19.62 3.08 10.66
N ILE A 104 18.64 2.17 10.68
CA ILE A 104 17.94 1.81 11.92
C ILE A 104 18.87 1.05 12.88
N THR A 105 19.73 0.18 12.38
CA THR A 105 20.74 -0.52 13.19
C THR A 105 21.71 0.46 13.82
N SER A 106 22.14 1.49 13.10
CA SER A 106 22.98 2.57 13.60
C SER A 106 22.30 3.35 14.75
N ILE A 107 21.01 3.63 14.63
CA ILE A 107 20.24 4.28 15.69
C ILE A 107 20.17 3.39 16.93
N VAL A 108 19.78 2.13 16.76
CA VAL A 108 19.56 1.20 17.89
C VAL A 108 20.86 0.88 18.62
N ARG A 109 21.98 0.64 17.92
CA ARG A 109 23.27 0.36 18.57
C ARG A 109 23.76 1.49 19.51
N ASN A 110 23.33 2.72 19.23
CA ASN A 110 23.74 3.88 20.04
C ASN A 110 22.82 4.13 21.24
N HIS A 111 21.64 3.50 21.29
CA HIS A 111 20.62 3.74 22.32
C HIS A 111 20.31 2.51 23.16
N VAL A 112 20.44 1.31 22.61
CA VAL A 112 20.13 0.04 23.29
C VAL A 112 21.42 -0.59 23.81
N THR A 113 21.54 -0.66 25.12
CA THR A 113 22.72 -1.23 25.81
C THR A 113 22.38 -2.40 26.72
N SER A 114 21.09 -2.61 27.03
CA SER A 114 20.62 -3.63 27.99
C SER A 114 19.41 -4.38 27.46
N TYR A 115 19.31 -5.66 27.82
CA TYR A 115 18.14 -6.49 27.54
C TYR A 115 16.82 -5.88 28.03
N LYS A 116 16.85 -5.01 29.04
CA LYS A 116 15.65 -4.33 29.57
C LYS A 116 15.00 -3.37 28.58
N GLN A 117 15.72 -2.97 27.55
CA GLN A 117 15.26 -2.06 26.49
C GLN A 117 14.68 -2.81 25.28
N LEU A 118 14.70 -4.15 25.32
CA LEU A 118 14.21 -5.04 24.28
C LEU A 118 12.99 -5.85 24.78
N PRO A 119 12.05 -6.25 23.93
CA PRO A 119 12.02 -6.00 22.48
C PRO A 119 11.66 -4.56 22.12
N LEU A 120 12.09 -4.13 20.94
CA LEU A 120 11.80 -2.81 20.38
C LEU A 120 11.27 -2.97 18.95
N ALA A 121 10.22 -2.24 18.59
CA ALA A 121 9.63 -2.26 17.26
C ALA A 121 9.43 -0.84 16.74
N LEU A 122 10.16 -0.50 15.68
CA LEU A 122 10.20 0.85 15.10
C LEU A 122 9.89 0.79 13.60
N TYR A 123 8.97 1.63 13.13
CA TYR A 123 8.63 1.69 11.72
C TYR A 123 8.61 3.11 11.17
N GLN A 124 8.71 3.21 9.87
CA GLN A 124 8.48 4.45 9.13
C GLN A 124 7.60 4.20 7.91
N ILE A 125 7.00 5.28 7.42
CA ILE A 125 6.41 5.33 6.08
C ILE A 125 7.21 6.39 5.33
N GLN A 126 8.02 5.94 4.37
CA GLN A 126 9.05 6.77 3.73
C GLN A 126 9.18 6.44 2.26
N THR A 127 9.55 7.43 1.46
CA THR A 127 9.93 7.23 0.07
C THR A 127 11.21 6.41 -0.03
N LYS A 128 11.20 5.42 -0.93
CA LYS A 128 12.35 4.59 -1.29
C LYS A 128 12.74 4.83 -2.74
N TYR A 129 14.02 4.58 -3.03
CA TYR A 129 14.62 4.81 -4.32
C TYR A 129 15.36 3.56 -4.79
N ARG A 130 14.97 3.04 -5.95
CA ARG A 130 15.66 1.92 -6.60
C ARG A 130 15.84 2.22 -8.07
N ASP A 131 17.05 2.11 -8.60
CA ASP A 131 17.33 2.33 -10.02
C ASP A 131 16.85 1.14 -10.85
N GLU A 132 15.53 0.99 -10.87
CA GLU A 132 14.85 -0.08 -11.58
C GLU A 132 15.13 0.00 -13.08
N TYR A 133 15.71 -1.06 -13.63
CA TYR A 133 16.13 -1.10 -15.04
C TYR A 133 14.93 -1.04 -16.00
N ARG A 134 13.83 -1.72 -15.65
CA ARG A 134 12.59 -1.77 -16.44
C ARG A 134 11.37 -1.45 -15.59
N PRO A 135 11.11 -0.17 -15.29
CA PRO A 135 9.86 0.20 -14.63
C PRO A 135 8.68 -0.19 -15.52
N ARG A 136 7.67 -0.81 -14.92
CA ARG A 136 6.48 -1.28 -15.65
C ARG A 136 5.26 -1.35 -14.76
N PHE A 137 4.07 -1.46 -15.38
CA PHE A 137 2.79 -1.54 -14.70
C PHE A 137 2.55 -0.42 -13.68
N GLY A 138 2.87 0.84 -14.07
CA GLY A 138 2.58 2.01 -13.24
C GLY A 138 3.30 1.99 -11.88
N LEU A 139 2.54 1.94 -10.79
CA LEU A 139 3.05 1.95 -9.42
C LEU A 139 3.54 0.58 -8.93
N MET A 140 3.43 -0.47 -9.73
CA MET A 140 3.86 -1.81 -9.35
C MET A 140 5.36 -1.91 -9.19
N ARG A 141 6.11 -1.35 -10.15
CA ARG A 141 7.56 -1.42 -10.23
C ARG A 141 8.13 -0.08 -10.65
N GLY A 142 8.25 0.82 -9.69
CA GLY A 142 8.75 2.18 -9.86
C GLY A 142 10.16 2.38 -9.33
N ARG A 143 10.76 3.53 -9.69
CA ARG A 143 12.08 3.98 -9.22
C ARG A 143 11.99 4.77 -7.93
N GLU A 144 10.87 5.40 -7.69
CA GLU A 144 10.53 6.15 -6.49
C GLU A 144 9.15 5.71 -6.03
N PHE A 145 9.03 5.24 -4.77
CA PHE A 145 7.79 4.70 -4.23
C PHE A 145 7.71 4.84 -2.72
N ILE A 146 6.50 4.82 -2.18
CA ILE A 146 6.26 4.89 -0.74
C ILE A 146 6.22 3.48 -0.17
N MET A 147 7.02 3.23 0.87
CA MET A 147 7.07 1.97 1.60
C MET A 147 6.88 2.22 3.09
N LYS A 148 6.12 1.35 3.76
CA LYS A 148 6.22 1.15 5.18
C LYS A 148 7.28 0.08 5.45
N ASP A 149 8.29 0.42 6.20
CA ASP A 149 9.31 -0.50 6.68
C ASP A 149 9.36 -0.49 8.21
N LEU A 150 9.13 -1.67 8.80
CA LEU A 150 9.19 -1.94 10.22
C LEU A 150 10.42 -2.79 10.51
N TYR A 151 11.09 -2.49 11.61
CA TYR A 151 12.24 -3.21 12.13
C TYR A 151 11.99 -3.58 13.59
N THR A 152 12.27 -4.84 13.95
CA THR A 152 12.13 -5.31 15.30
C THR A 152 13.48 -5.79 15.85
N PHE A 153 13.68 -5.61 17.15
CA PHE A 153 14.94 -5.87 17.84
C PHE A 153 14.68 -6.70 19.09
N HIS A 154 15.44 -7.79 19.25
CA HIS A 154 15.14 -8.85 20.21
C HIS A 154 16.39 -9.33 20.94
N THR A 155 16.17 -9.95 22.10
CA THR A 155 17.22 -10.63 22.86
C THR A 155 17.54 -12.03 22.34
N SER A 156 16.60 -12.66 21.61
CA SER A 156 16.72 -14.04 21.13
C SER A 156 15.89 -14.29 19.88
N GLU A 157 16.15 -15.42 19.20
CA GLU A 157 15.38 -15.88 18.06
C GLU A 157 13.93 -16.24 18.45
N GLU A 158 13.72 -16.79 19.66
CA GLU A 158 12.38 -17.15 20.16
C GLU A 158 11.52 -15.89 20.34
N ASP A 159 12.09 -14.78 20.82
CA ASP A 159 11.37 -13.51 20.93
C ASP A 159 11.09 -12.92 19.54
N LEU A 160 12.05 -13.05 18.60
CA LEU A 160 11.81 -12.70 17.19
C LEU A 160 10.65 -13.50 16.59
N ASP A 161 10.55 -14.81 16.88
CA ASP A 161 9.48 -15.67 16.37
C ASP A 161 8.10 -15.20 16.84
N VAL A 162 7.99 -14.83 18.13
CA VAL A 162 6.74 -14.26 18.68
C VAL A 162 6.34 -12.98 17.96
N TRP A 163 7.29 -12.07 17.75
CA TRP A 163 7.02 -10.81 17.06
C TRP A 163 6.74 -10.99 15.57
N TYR A 164 7.44 -11.93 14.93
CA TYR A 164 7.19 -12.27 13.53
C TYR A 164 5.73 -12.67 13.32
N GLN A 165 5.17 -13.52 14.22
CA GLN A 165 3.76 -13.89 14.15
C GLN A 165 2.82 -12.72 14.44
N LYS A 166 3.13 -11.85 15.41
CA LYS A 166 2.33 -10.63 15.67
C LYS A 166 2.24 -9.72 14.43
N VAL A 167 3.38 -9.49 13.77
CA VAL A 167 3.43 -8.65 12.57
C VAL A 167 2.71 -9.34 11.40
N ARG A 168 2.89 -10.66 11.26
CA ARG A 168 2.18 -11.46 10.24
C ARG A 168 0.66 -11.32 10.37
N GLU A 169 0.12 -11.42 11.56
CA GLU A 169 -1.31 -11.24 11.82
C GLU A 169 -1.76 -9.78 11.61
N ALA A 170 -0.93 -8.79 11.95
CA ALA A 170 -1.23 -7.39 11.64
C ALA A 170 -1.30 -7.14 10.13
N TYR A 171 -0.41 -7.74 9.32
CA TYR A 171 -0.45 -7.63 7.87
C TYR A 171 -1.72 -8.24 7.27
N LYS A 172 -2.16 -9.39 7.79
CA LYS A 172 -3.45 -10.00 7.39
C LYS A 172 -4.59 -9.01 7.61
N LYS A 173 -4.67 -8.39 8.80
CA LYS A 173 -5.71 -7.39 9.11
C LYS A 173 -5.64 -6.16 8.21
N ILE A 174 -4.43 -5.68 7.87
CA ILE A 174 -4.26 -4.57 6.93
C ILE A 174 -4.86 -4.93 5.56
N LEU A 175 -4.52 -6.09 5.01
CA LEU A 175 -5.02 -6.54 3.71
C LEU A 175 -6.51 -6.83 3.72
N ASP A 176 -7.04 -7.42 4.81
CA ASP A 176 -8.47 -7.67 4.98
C ASP A 176 -9.27 -6.34 5.02
N ARG A 177 -8.78 -5.31 5.72
CA ARG A 177 -9.39 -3.97 5.75
C ARG A 177 -9.36 -3.27 4.39
N LEU A 178 -8.36 -3.59 3.57
CA LEU A 178 -8.27 -3.14 2.18
C LEU A 178 -9.15 -3.97 1.23
N ASP A 179 -9.89 -4.96 1.75
CA ASP A 179 -10.75 -5.87 1.00
C ASP A 179 -9.99 -6.62 -0.12
N LEU A 180 -8.75 -7.05 0.17
CA LEU A 180 -7.87 -7.69 -0.79
C LEU A 180 -7.84 -9.22 -0.62
N LYS A 181 -7.89 -9.94 -1.73
CA LYS A 181 -7.66 -11.38 -1.79
C LYS A 181 -6.17 -11.65 -1.98
N TYR A 182 -5.58 -12.39 -1.07
CA TYR A 182 -4.14 -12.66 -1.06
C TYR A 182 -3.81 -14.10 -0.64
N ARG A 183 -2.56 -14.48 -0.83
CA ARG A 183 -1.94 -15.69 -0.28
C ARG A 183 -0.62 -15.32 0.37
N ILE A 184 -0.24 -16.04 1.42
CA ILE A 184 1.05 -15.90 2.08
C ILE A 184 1.92 -17.05 1.59
N VAL A 185 3.05 -16.72 0.95
CA VAL A 185 3.95 -17.69 0.34
C VAL A 185 5.32 -17.64 0.99
N ARG A 186 5.98 -18.78 1.11
CA ARG A 186 7.40 -18.81 1.48
C ARG A 186 8.23 -18.21 0.35
N ALA A 187 9.21 -17.41 0.71
CA ALA A 187 10.03 -16.66 -0.22
C ALA A 187 11.53 -16.83 0.06
N ASP A 188 12.35 -16.50 -0.95
CA ASP A 188 13.78 -16.33 -0.78
C ASP A 188 14.06 -14.96 -0.13
N SER A 189 14.97 -14.92 0.83
CA SER A 189 15.34 -13.68 1.53
C SER A 189 16.21 -12.75 0.69
N GLY A 190 16.75 -13.17 -0.43
CA GLY A 190 17.50 -12.38 -1.40
C GLY A 190 18.64 -11.55 -0.79
N ALA A 191 18.83 -10.34 -1.31
CA ALA A 191 19.86 -9.39 -0.87
C ALA A 191 19.64 -8.85 0.55
N ILE A 192 18.40 -8.89 1.07
CA ILE A 192 18.09 -8.51 2.45
C ILE A 192 18.65 -9.55 3.41
N GLY A 193 18.52 -10.86 3.07
CA GLY A 193 19.05 -12.00 3.79
C GLY A 193 18.24 -12.38 5.01
N GLY A 194 18.78 -13.28 5.82
CA GLY A 194 18.11 -13.86 6.98
C GLY A 194 17.85 -15.35 6.80
N SER A 195 17.22 -15.98 7.80
CA SER A 195 16.99 -17.44 7.84
C SER A 195 15.66 -17.87 7.22
N SER A 196 14.69 -16.97 7.11
CA SER A 196 13.34 -17.25 6.61
C SER A 196 12.62 -15.97 6.23
N SER A 197 11.79 -16.06 5.18
CA SER A 197 10.91 -14.96 4.79
C SER A 197 9.60 -15.45 4.20
N GLU A 198 8.56 -14.59 4.26
CA GLU A 198 7.24 -14.82 3.67
C GLU A 198 6.80 -13.56 2.91
N GLU A 199 6.16 -13.78 1.76
CA GLU A 199 5.55 -12.73 0.95
C GLU A 199 4.02 -12.80 1.03
N PHE A 200 3.40 -11.63 1.11
CA PHE A 200 1.96 -11.45 1.01
C PHE A 200 1.62 -11.12 -0.44
N MET A 201 1.13 -12.10 -1.17
CA MET A 201 0.86 -12.04 -2.60
C MET A 201 -0.60 -11.75 -2.87
N ILE A 202 -0.90 -10.56 -3.41
CA ILE A 202 -2.26 -10.19 -3.85
C ILE A 202 -2.54 -10.87 -5.18
N LEU A 203 -3.66 -11.60 -5.25
CA LEU A 203 -4.06 -12.33 -6.45
C LEU A 203 -4.56 -11.37 -7.53
N CYS A 204 -3.89 -11.31 -8.67
CA CYS A 204 -4.33 -10.52 -9.81
C CYS A 204 -3.64 -10.96 -11.12
N ASP A 205 -4.32 -10.78 -12.25
CA ASP A 205 -3.88 -11.28 -13.56
C ASP A 205 -2.60 -10.59 -14.09
N ILE A 206 -2.34 -9.36 -13.65
CA ILE A 206 -1.13 -8.61 -14.04
C ILE A 206 0.09 -8.88 -13.14
N GLY A 207 -0.05 -9.80 -12.17
CA GLY A 207 1.04 -10.17 -11.26
C GLY A 207 2.27 -10.68 -12.01
N GLU A 208 3.45 -10.36 -11.49
CA GLU A 208 4.72 -10.81 -12.09
C GLU A 208 5.01 -12.27 -11.74
N ASP A 209 4.68 -12.69 -10.52
CA ASP A 209 4.95 -14.02 -10.02
C ASP A 209 3.77 -14.96 -10.22
N THR A 210 4.08 -16.22 -10.46
CA THR A 210 3.09 -17.28 -10.46
C THR A 210 3.14 -18.02 -9.15
N ILE A 211 2.02 -18.10 -8.47
CA ILE A 211 1.89 -18.86 -7.23
C ILE A 211 1.02 -20.11 -7.44
N VAL A 212 1.36 -21.16 -6.72
CA VAL A 212 0.55 -22.37 -6.57
C VAL A 212 -0.06 -22.35 -5.18
N TYR A 213 -1.34 -22.66 -5.07
CA TYR A 213 -2.05 -22.63 -3.79
C TYR A 213 -3.17 -23.67 -3.74
N SER A 214 -3.56 -24.08 -2.54
CA SER A 214 -4.72 -24.92 -2.34
C SER A 214 -6.03 -24.11 -2.46
N ASP A 215 -7.05 -24.69 -3.06
CA ASP A 215 -8.38 -24.08 -3.12
C ASP A 215 -9.17 -24.21 -1.79
N GLU A 216 -8.73 -25.08 -0.87
CA GLU A 216 -9.42 -25.35 0.39
C GLU A 216 -8.57 -25.10 1.66
N SER A 217 -7.23 -24.90 1.53
CA SER A 217 -6.35 -24.63 2.67
C SER A 217 -5.50 -23.38 2.47
N ASP A 218 -4.70 -23.04 3.50
CA ASP A 218 -3.75 -21.92 3.46
C ASP A 218 -2.44 -22.27 2.72
N PHE A 219 -2.28 -23.50 2.19
CA PHE A 219 -1.09 -23.85 1.45
C PHE A 219 -0.91 -22.93 0.24
N ALA A 220 0.24 -22.27 0.19
CA ALA A 220 0.65 -21.47 -0.98
C ALA A 220 2.18 -21.40 -1.09
N SER A 221 2.69 -21.35 -2.31
CA SER A 221 4.11 -21.22 -2.60
C SER A 221 4.33 -20.52 -3.95
N ASN A 222 5.52 -19.96 -4.16
CA ASN A 222 5.96 -19.58 -5.48
C ASN A 222 6.16 -20.85 -6.33
N ILE A 223 5.75 -20.82 -7.58
CA ILE A 223 5.85 -21.97 -8.50
C ILE A 223 7.31 -22.41 -8.70
N GLU A 224 8.27 -21.52 -8.56
CA GLU A 224 9.69 -21.82 -8.64
C GLU A 224 10.17 -22.77 -7.53
N LEU A 225 9.52 -22.70 -6.34
CA LEU A 225 9.80 -23.58 -5.21
C LEU A 225 9.00 -24.88 -5.26
N TYR A 226 7.76 -24.81 -5.74
CA TYR A 226 6.85 -25.95 -5.86
C TYR A 226 6.15 -25.94 -7.22
N ASN A 227 6.73 -26.61 -8.19
CA ASN A 227 6.14 -26.76 -9.52
C ASN A 227 5.10 -27.89 -9.54
N LEU A 228 3.92 -27.63 -8.95
CA LEU A 228 2.81 -28.58 -8.90
C LEU A 228 1.81 -28.27 -10.01
N PRO A 229 1.32 -29.27 -10.77
CA PRO A 229 0.34 -29.06 -11.81
C PRO A 229 -1.03 -28.65 -11.23
N GLU A 230 -1.75 -27.83 -11.96
CA GLU A 230 -3.11 -27.44 -11.60
C GLU A 230 -4.03 -28.65 -11.49
N GLY A 231 -4.85 -28.70 -10.45
CA GLY A 231 -5.74 -29.83 -10.13
C GLY A 231 -5.10 -31.00 -9.38
N ALA A 232 -3.76 -30.98 -9.17
CA ALA A 232 -3.09 -31.98 -8.32
C ALA A 232 -3.56 -31.85 -6.86
N PRO A 233 -3.47 -32.93 -6.05
CA PRO A 233 -3.71 -32.83 -4.61
C PRO A 233 -2.72 -31.85 -3.96
N SER A 234 -3.22 -31.05 -3.00
CA SER A 234 -2.35 -30.17 -2.21
C SER A 234 -1.37 -30.96 -1.34
N PRO A 235 -0.12 -30.50 -1.15
CA PRO A 235 0.88 -31.16 -0.32
C PRO A 235 0.49 -31.36 1.15
N ASP A 236 -0.39 -30.53 1.66
CA ASP A 236 -0.94 -30.66 3.01
C ASP A 236 -2.14 -31.63 3.09
N GLY A 237 -2.53 -32.24 1.97
CA GLY A 237 -3.63 -33.19 1.87
C GLY A 237 -5.03 -32.57 1.84
N ILE A 238 -5.14 -31.24 1.78
CA ILE A 238 -6.41 -30.51 1.81
C ILE A 238 -6.61 -29.72 0.50
N GLY A 239 -7.64 -30.07 -0.26
CA GLY A 239 -7.98 -29.42 -1.51
C GLY A 239 -7.07 -29.76 -2.71
N LYS A 240 -7.22 -28.99 -3.76
CA LYS A 240 -6.49 -29.14 -5.03
C LYS A 240 -5.69 -27.87 -5.35
N ILE A 241 -4.60 -28.05 -6.08
CA ILE A 241 -3.75 -26.97 -6.51
C ILE A 241 -4.45 -26.10 -7.56
N LYS A 242 -4.41 -24.81 -7.35
CA LYS A 242 -4.74 -23.74 -8.29
C LYS A 242 -3.49 -22.91 -8.58
N HIS A 243 -3.44 -22.35 -9.78
CA HIS A 243 -2.43 -21.36 -10.15
C HIS A 243 -3.05 -19.98 -10.21
N ALA A 244 -2.30 -18.97 -9.80
CA ALA A 244 -2.67 -17.58 -9.99
C ALA A 244 -1.43 -16.71 -10.18
N LYS A 245 -1.60 -15.58 -10.82
CA LYS A 245 -0.62 -14.50 -10.79
C LYS A 245 -0.76 -13.72 -9.49
N GLY A 246 0.35 -13.23 -8.96
CA GLY A 246 0.39 -12.48 -7.72
C GLY A 246 1.25 -11.23 -7.79
N ILE A 247 0.84 -10.23 -7.00
CA ILE A 247 1.59 -9.00 -6.75
C ILE A 247 2.09 -9.05 -5.31
N GLU A 248 3.40 -8.94 -5.09
CA GLU A 248 3.97 -8.81 -3.75
C GLU A 248 3.51 -7.48 -3.09
N ALA A 249 2.62 -7.56 -2.11
CA ALA A 249 2.16 -6.41 -1.33
C ALA A 249 3.08 -6.09 -0.16
N GLY A 250 3.59 -7.13 0.48
CA GLY A 250 4.47 -7.04 1.63
C GLY A 250 5.36 -8.25 1.77
N HIS A 251 6.47 -8.07 2.47
CA HIS A 251 7.46 -9.10 2.69
C HIS A 251 7.97 -9.00 4.13
N ILE A 252 8.06 -10.12 4.83
CA ILE A 252 8.50 -10.20 6.22
C ILE A 252 9.70 -11.14 6.34
N PHE A 253 10.72 -10.73 7.12
CA PHE A 253 12.02 -11.40 7.20
C PHE A 253 12.46 -11.62 8.64
N LYS A 254 13.03 -12.80 8.91
CA LYS A 254 13.84 -13.05 10.10
C LYS A 254 15.31 -12.79 9.76
N LEU A 255 15.83 -11.62 10.12
CA LEU A 255 17.19 -11.21 9.81
C LEU A 255 18.25 -11.85 10.70
N GLY A 256 17.85 -12.29 11.90
CA GLY A 256 18.78 -12.77 12.91
C GLY A 256 19.81 -11.70 13.27
N THR A 257 21.07 -12.03 13.20
CA THR A 257 22.20 -11.12 13.55
C THR A 257 22.97 -10.58 12.35
N LYS A 258 22.40 -10.72 11.14
CA LYS A 258 23.07 -10.34 9.89
C LYS A 258 23.60 -8.90 9.87
N TYR A 259 22.86 -7.97 10.46
CA TYR A 259 23.25 -6.56 10.53
C TYR A 259 23.91 -6.21 11.86
N SER A 260 23.41 -6.74 12.97
CA SER A 260 23.88 -6.40 14.30
C SER A 260 25.33 -6.83 14.55
N VAL A 261 25.77 -7.97 14.03
CA VAL A 261 27.16 -8.43 14.18
C VAL A 261 28.16 -7.51 13.47
N PRO A 262 28.08 -7.29 12.15
CA PRO A 262 29.05 -6.44 11.45
C PRO A 262 28.98 -4.98 11.89
N MET A 263 27.80 -4.48 12.23
CA MET A 263 27.59 -3.09 12.69
C MET A 263 27.77 -2.95 14.21
N LYS A 264 28.12 -4.00 14.94
CA LYS A 264 28.38 -4.01 16.40
C LYS A 264 27.18 -3.49 17.23
N ALA A 265 25.96 -3.81 16.83
CA ALA A 265 24.76 -3.52 17.59
C ALA A 265 24.56 -4.62 18.65
N MET A 266 25.07 -4.35 19.87
CA MET A 266 25.17 -5.31 20.97
C MET A 266 24.42 -4.80 22.20
N PHE A 267 23.99 -5.72 23.06
CA PHE A 267 23.37 -5.43 24.35
C PHE A 267 23.97 -6.30 25.46
N ILE A 268 23.85 -5.87 26.70
CA ILE A 268 24.22 -6.66 27.88
C ILE A 268 22.99 -7.47 28.31
N ASP A 269 23.11 -8.78 28.27
CA ASP A 269 22.03 -9.71 28.65
C ASP A 269 21.99 -9.96 30.19
N LYS A 270 21.00 -10.70 30.63
CA LYS A 270 20.77 -11.07 32.06
C LYS A 270 21.98 -11.75 32.70
N ASP A 271 22.74 -12.51 31.90
CA ASP A 271 23.96 -13.20 32.33
C ASP A 271 25.22 -12.30 32.34
N GLN A 272 25.03 -10.98 32.21
CA GLN A 272 26.09 -9.96 32.12
C GLN A 272 27.04 -10.12 30.92
N LYS A 273 26.63 -10.91 29.90
CA LYS A 273 27.40 -11.08 28.69
C LYS A 273 26.88 -10.15 27.59
N GLN A 274 27.80 -9.70 26.77
CA GLN A 274 27.48 -8.94 25.58
C GLN A 274 27.03 -9.89 24.48
N LYS A 275 25.85 -9.63 23.91
CA LYS A 275 25.25 -10.42 22.83
C LYS A 275 24.81 -9.51 21.69
N PRO A 276 24.82 -10.00 20.42
CA PRO A 276 24.27 -9.25 19.29
C PRO A 276 22.76 -9.20 19.37
N ILE A 277 22.19 -8.05 18.97
CA ILE A 277 20.74 -7.88 18.88
C ILE A 277 20.20 -8.74 17.72
N VAL A 278 19.15 -9.47 17.96
CA VAL A 278 18.44 -10.25 16.94
C VAL A 278 17.40 -9.37 16.28
N MET A 279 17.32 -9.38 14.95
CA MET A 279 16.51 -8.43 14.18
C MET A 279 15.49 -9.11 13.27
N GLY A 280 14.35 -8.44 13.09
CA GLY A 280 13.36 -8.70 12.04
C GLY A 280 13.14 -7.46 11.18
N CYS A 281 12.70 -7.66 9.93
CA CYS A 281 12.38 -6.60 8.97
C CYS A 281 11.09 -6.94 8.25
N TYR A 282 10.22 -5.92 8.04
CA TYR A 282 8.88 -6.14 7.52
C TYR A 282 8.46 -4.95 6.65
N GLY A 283 8.33 -5.18 5.34
CA GLY A 283 7.99 -4.16 4.35
C GLY A 283 6.56 -4.26 3.81
N ILE A 284 5.94 -3.12 3.51
CA ILE A 284 4.71 -3.01 2.71
C ILE A 284 4.90 -1.90 1.68
N GLY A 285 4.65 -2.21 0.41
CA GLY A 285 4.65 -1.24 -0.68
C GLY A 285 3.34 -0.43 -0.70
N ILE A 286 3.30 0.72 -0.03
CA ILE A 286 2.10 1.57 0.05
C ILE A 286 1.63 2.00 -1.34
N SER A 287 2.53 2.48 -2.19
CA SER A 287 2.21 2.87 -3.57
C SER A 287 1.67 1.70 -4.39
N ARG A 288 2.24 0.51 -4.18
CA ARG A 288 1.82 -0.71 -4.86
C ARG A 288 0.41 -1.14 -4.43
N LEU A 289 0.07 -0.97 -3.14
CA LEU A 289 -1.28 -1.24 -2.63
C LEU A 289 -2.34 -0.37 -3.30
N LEU A 290 -2.06 0.92 -3.56
CA LEU A 290 -3.00 1.79 -4.27
C LEU A 290 -3.41 1.19 -5.63
N MET A 291 -2.45 0.63 -6.35
CA MET A 291 -2.71 0.02 -7.64
C MET A 291 -3.35 -1.36 -7.53
N ALA A 292 -2.87 -2.20 -6.60
CA ALA A 292 -3.39 -3.55 -6.39
C ALA A 292 -4.86 -3.57 -5.95
N ILE A 293 -5.29 -2.58 -5.16
CA ILE A 293 -6.70 -2.40 -4.80
C ILE A 293 -7.55 -2.24 -6.07
N LEU A 294 -7.16 -1.39 -7.00
CA LEU A 294 -7.91 -1.18 -8.24
C LEU A 294 -7.89 -2.38 -9.18
N GLU A 295 -6.81 -3.20 -9.16
CA GLU A 295 -6.78 -4.43 -9.96
C GLU A 295 -7.81 -5.47 -9.50
N GLN A 296 -8.19 -5.46 -8.23
CA GLN A 296 -9.24 -6.34 -7.70
C GLN A 296 -10.62 -5.68 -7.64
N HIS A 297 -10.68 -4.33 -7.62
CA HIS A 297 -11.91 -3.58 -7.39
C HIS A 297 -12.24 -2.63 -8.54
N TYR A 298 -12.52 -3.21 -9.71
CA TYR A 298 -13.12 -2.49 -10.83
C TYR A 298 -14.21 -3.34 -11.49
N GLN A 299 -15.17 -2.67 -12.08
CA GLN A 299 -16.23 -3.31 -12.86
C GLN A 299 -16.52 -2.46 -14.09
N ASN A 300 -16.46 -3.05 -15.30
CA ASN A 300 -16.68 -2.34 -16.56
C ASN A 300 -15.83 -1.06 -16.69
N GLU A 301 -14.55 -1.12 -16.32
CA GLU A 301 -13.61 -0.01 -16.28
C GLU A 301 -13.97 1.13 -15.29
N VAL A 302 -14.93 0.91 -14.41
CA VAL A 302 -15.27 1.82 -13.30
C VAL A 302 -14.54 1.38 -12.04
N ALA A 303 -13.86 2.31 -11.38
CA ALA A 303 -13.25 2.05 -10.07
C ALA A 303 -14.34 1.86 -9.01
N ILE A 304 -14.16 0.85 -8.14
CA ILE A 304 -15.03 0.61 -6.99
C ILE A 304 -14.12 0.50 -5.76
N TRP A 305 -13.93 1.60 -5.05
CA TRP A 305 -13.03 1.64 -3.91
C TRP A 305 -13.60 0.90 -2.70
N PRO A 306 -12.78 0.12 -1.95
CA PRO A 306 -13.14 -0.34 -0.62
C PRO A 306 -13.49 0.84 0.29
N LYS A 307 -14.47 0.64 1.19
CA LYS A 307 -15.07 1.71 2.00
C LYS A 307 -14.08 2.52 2.85
N GLU A 308 -12.99 1.88 3.32
CA GLU A 308 -12.00 2.53 4.19
C GLU A 308 -11.00 3.40 3.43
N VAL A 309 -10.86 3.21 2.11
CA VAL A 309 -9.88 3.93 1.29
C VAL A 309 -10.47 4.77 0.18
N VAL A 310 -11.79 4.75 -0.01
CA VAL A 310 -12.45 5.64 -0.97
C VAL A 310 -12.06 7.09 -0.70
N PRO A 311 -11.65 7.89 -1.73
CA PRO A 311 -11.11 9.23 -1.49
C PRO A 311 -12.11 10.19 -0.85
N PHE A 312 -13.40 10.05 -1.18
CA PHE A 312 -14.53 10.73 -0.57
C PHE A 312 -15.68 9.75 -0.40
N LYS A 313 -16.51 9.93 0.62
CA LYS A 313 -17.69 9.09 0.84
C LYS A 313 -18.78 9.35 -0.18
N ILE A 314 -19.02 10.62 -0.50
CA ILE A 314 -20.12 11.08 -1.33
C ILE A 314 -19.58 11.95 -2.46
N HIS A 315 -20.16 11.80 -3.65
CA HIS A 315 -19.92 12.67 -4.79
C HIS A 315 -21.24 13.36 -5.17
N ILE A 316 -21.30 14.68 -5.02
CA ILE A 316 -22.46 15.49 -5.43
C ILE A 316 -22.16 16.09 -6.81
N ILE A 317 -23.07 15.86 -7.75
CA ILE A 317 -22.92 16.24 -9.15
C ILE A 317 -24.11 17.14 -9.55
N PRO A 318 -23.98 18.48 -9.42
CA PRO A 318 -24.97 19.40 -9.97
C PRO A 318 -24.92 19.41 -11.49
N LEU A 319 -26.06 19.34 -12.14
CA LEU A 319 -26.20 19.42 -13.62
C LEU A 319 -26.53 20.85 -14.10
N GLY A 320 -26.96 21.72 -13.20
CA GLY A 320 -27.20 23.13 -13.46
C GLY A 320 -25.94 23.99 -13.42
N ASN A 321 -26.03 25.19 -13.98
CA ASN A 321 -24.98 26.21 -13.88
C ASN A 321 -24.94 26.80 -12.46
N VAL A 322 -23.86 27.48 -12.10
CA VAL A 322 -23.61 28.07 -10.77
C VAL A 322 -24.76 28.97 -10.28
N ASP A 323 -25.45 29.67 -11.17
CA ASP A 323 -26.55 30.57 -10.83
C ASP A 323 -27.93 29.86 -10.84
N SER A 324 -28.00 28.58 -11.13
CA SER A 324 -29.25 27.83 -11.21
C SER A 324 -29.77 27.39 -9.83
N GLU A 325 -31.06 27.20 -9.70
CA GLU A 325 -31.68 26.71 -8.46
C GLU A 325 -31.21 25.27 -8.15
N GLU A 326 -30.97 24.43 -9.18
CA GLU A 326 -30.42 23.08 -9.01
C GLU A 326 -29.03 23.13 -8.35
N TYR A 327 -28.20 24.09 -8.73
CA TYR A 327 -26.88 24.26 -8.14
C TYR A 327 -26.98 24.69 -6.68
N LYS A 328 -27.89 25.60 -6.34
CA LYS A 328 -28.14 26.03 -4.97
C LYS A 328 -28.60 24.87 -4.08
N ILE A 329 -29.53 24.06 -4.57
CA ILE A 329 -30.00 22.85 -3.85
C ILE A 329 -28.82 21.89 -3.62
N ALA A 330 -27.97 21.70 -4.63
CA ALA A 330 -26.78 20.85 -4.54
C ALA A 330 -25.77 21.37 -3.50
N TYR A 331 -25.56 22.68 -3.49
CA TYR A 331 -24.63 23.32 -2.55
C TYR A 331 -25.14 23.27 -1.10
N ASP A 332 -26.43 23.57 -0.87
CA ASP A 332 -27.05 23.43 0.45
C ASP A 332 -26.99 21.98 0.98
N LEU A 333 -27.14 21.00 0.09
CA LEU A 333 -27.00 19.60 0.45
C LEU A 333 -25.55 19.24 0.77
N TYR A 334 -24.59 19.77 -0.01
CA TYR A 334 -23.17 19.62 0.24
C TYR A 334 -22.79 20.13 1.63
N GLU A 335 -23.18 21.33 2.00
CA GLU A 335 -22.87 21.90 3.32
C GLU A 335 -23.34 21.00 4.45
N LYS A 336 -24.60 20.53 4.38
CA LYS A 336 -25.19 19.65 5.39
C LYS A 336 -24.48 18.29 5.49
N LEU A 337 -24.18 17.67 4.36
CA LEU A 337 -23.54 16.34 4.35
C LEU A 337 -22.05 16.42 4.72
N ASN A 338 -21.38 17.53 4.38
CA ASN A 338 -19.96 17.72 4.66
C ASN A 338 -19.66 17.97 6.16
N GLU A 339 -20.68 18.24 6.99
CA GLU A 339 -20.55 18.26 8.44
C GLU A 339 -20.23 16.85 9.02
N LYS A 340 -20.69 15.79 8.36
CA LYS A 340 -20.57 14.40 8.84
C LYS A 340 -19.66 13.52 7.98
N TYR A 341 -19.61 13.80 6.69
CA TYR A 341 -18.92 12.95 5.69
C TYR A 341 -17.92 13.75 4.87
N GLU A 342 -16.93 13.09 4.32
CA GLU A 342 -16.06 13.64 3.28
C GLU A 342 -16.83 13.69 1.96
N VAL A 343 -17.15 14.87 1.46
CA VAL A 343 -17.97 15.06 0.25
C VAL A 343 -17.14 15.70 -0.85
N LEU A 344 -17.16 15.11 -2.04
CA LEU A 344 -16.67 15.73 -3.28
C LEU A 344 -17.84 16.44 -3.96
N PHE A 345 -17.70 17.74 -4.21
CA PHE A 345 -18.66 18.54 -4.95
C PHE A 345 -18.09 18.88 -6.34
N ASP A 346 -18.78 18.50 -7.43
CA ASP A 346 -18.32 18.82 -8.79
C ASP A 346 -18.83 20.19 -9.24
N ASP A 347 -18.10 21.23 -8.85
CA ASP A 347 -18.39 22.64 -9.15
C ASP A 347 -18.01 23.08 -10.56
N ARG A 348 -17.43 22.21 -11.38
CA ARG A 348 -16.93 22.55 -12.72
C ARG A 348 -18.08 22.90 -13.67
N PRO A 349 -17.91 23.90 -14.56
CA PRO A 349 -18.88 24.27 -15.58
C PRO A 349 -18.82 23.31 -16.79
N GLU A 350 -18.87 22.00 -16.52
CA GLU A 350 -18.77 20.97 -17.55
C GLU A 350 -20.15 20.40 -17.90
N ARG A 351 -20.25 19.83 -19.12
CA ARG A 351 -21.46 19.16 -19.58
C ARG A 351 -21.73 17.89 -18.75
N PRO A 352 -23.01 17.52 -18.51
CA PRO A 352 -23.36 16.35 -17.72
C PRO A 352 -22.63 15.07 -18.12
N GLY A 353 -22.48 14.77 -19.42
CA GLY A 353 -21.77 13.59 -19.90
C GLY A 353 -20.29 13.56 -19.52
N VAL A 354 -19.62 14.72 -19.44
CA VAL A 354 -18.23 14.84 -18.97
C VAL A 354 -18.16 14.55 -17.48
N LYS A 355 -19.06 15.16 -16.68
CA LYS A 355 -19.13 14.93 -15.24
C LYS A 355 -19.38 13.46 -14.91
N PHE A 356 -20.27 12.78 -15.63
CA PHE A 356 -20.55 11.36 -15.40
C PHE A 356 -19.38 10.46 -15.76
N ASN A 357 -18.72 10.68 -16.91
CA ASN A 357 -17.54 9.93 -17.30
C ASN A 357 -16.39 10.10 -16.28
N ASP A 358 -16.18 11.33 -15.79
CA ASP A 358 -15.18 11.58 -14.76
C ASP A 358 -15.57 10.94 -13.44
N ALA A 359 -16.85 10.98 -13.05
CA ALA A 359 -17.34 10.34 -11.83
C ALA A 359 -17.15 8.81 -11.88
N ASP A 360 -17.28 8.18 -13.04
CA ASP A 360 -17.01 6.75 -13.22
C ASP A 360 -15.53 6.43 -13.02
N LEU A 361 -14.62 7.26 -13.56
CA LEU A 361 -13.18 7.12 -13.36
C LEU A 361 -12.73 7.41 -11.93
N ILE A 362 -13.39 8.35 -11.23
CA ILE A 362 -13.13 8.66 -9.82
C ILE A 362 -13.62 7.52 -8.92
N GLY A 363 -14.78 6.92 -9.21
CA GLY A 363 -15.23 5.71 -8.54
C GLY A 363 -15.71 5.90 -7.09
N ILE A 364 -16.28 7.07 -6.74
CA ILE A 364 -16.90 7.26 -5.43
C ILE A 364 -18.22 6.51 -5.39
N ASN A 365 -18.39 5.64 -4.39
CA ASN A 365 -19.49 4.69 -4.32
C ASN A 365 -20.88 5.34 -4.22
N HIS A 366 -20.99 6.44 -3.46
CA HIS A 366 -22.26 7.15 -3.26
C HIS A 366 -22.29 8.41 -4.11
N ARG A 367 -23.15 8.46 -5.11
CA ARG A 367 -23.32 9.63 -6.00
C ARG A 367 -24.69 10.22 -5.82
N ILE A 368 -24.75 11.53 -5.71
CA ILE A 368 -25.99 12.31 -5.64
C ILE A 368 -26.00 13.24 -6.83
N ILE A 369 -26.94 13.04 -7.74
CA ILE A 369 -27.07 13.78 -8.99
C ILE A 369 -28.25 14.74 -8.86
N ILE A 370 -27.99 16.02 -9.04
CA ILE A 370 -29.00 17.08 -8.88
C ILE A 370 -29.21 17.77 -10.22
N GLY A 371 -30.30 17.39 -10.87
CA GLY A 371 -30.79 17.96 -12.10
C GLY A 371 -32.13 18.67 -11.92
N LYS A 372 -32.81 18.99 -13.04
CA LYS A 372 -34.08 19.74 -13.03
C LYS A 372 -35.19 19.13 -12.17
N LYS A 373 -35.24 17.80 -12.06
CA LYS A 373 -36.21 17.11 -11.19
C LYS A 373 -36.08 17.49 -9.70
N ALA A 374 -34.91 18.00 -9.28
CA ALA A 374 -34.71 18.43 -7.92
C ALA A 374 -35.59 19.63 -7.54
N LEU A 375 -36.03 20.46 -8.51
CA LEU A 375 -37.00 21.54 -8.31
C LEU A 375 -38.38 21.00 -7.94
N GLU A 376 -38.68 19.75 -8.31
CA GLU A 376 -39.92 19.04 -7.97
C GLU A 376 -39.71 18.11 -6.75
N GLY A 377 -38.54 18.21 -6.08
CA GLY A 377 -38.22 17.46 -4.89
C GLY A 377 -37.63 16.06 -5.16
N VAL A 378 -37.25 15.73 -6.42
CA VAL A 378 -36.72 14.42 -6.79
C VAL A 378 -35.23 14.51 -7.12
N ILE A 379 -34.41 13.77 -6.36
CA ILE A 379 -32.96 13.71 -6.47
C ILE A 379 -32.56 12.26 -6.82
N GLU A 380 -31.67 12.09 -7.80
CA GLU A 380 -31.15 10.78 -8.15
C GLU A 380 -29.97 10.42 -7.23
N TYR A 381 -30.08 9.26 -6.60
CA TYR A 381 -29.02 8.67 -5.78
C TYR A 381 -28.54 7.36 -6.41
N LYS A 382 -27.22 7.20 -6.51
CA LYS A 382 -26.58 6.01 -7.06
C LYS A 382 -25.63 5.39 -6.04
N ASN A 383 -25.75 4.08 -5.83
CA ASN A 383 -24.79 3.28 -5.08
C ASN A 383 -24.08 2.33 -6.04
N LEU A 384 -22.80 2.61 -6.34
CA LEU A 384 -22.02 1.83 -7.30
C LEU A 384 -21.78 0.39 -6.83
N LYS A 385 -21.46 0.21 -5.54
CA LYS A 385 -21.16 -1.10 -4.98
C LYS A 385 -22.38 -2.03 -5.03
N LYS A 386 -23.58 -1.49 -4.83
CA LYS A 386 -24.86 -2.24 -4.93
C LYS A 386 -25.43 -2.27 -6.34
N ASN A 387 -24.84 -1.51 -7.27
CA ASN A 387 -25.38 -1.27 -8.61
C ASN A 387 -26.84 -0.81 -8.57
N GLU A 388 -27.17 0.11 -7.68
CA GLU A 388 -28.53 0.58 -7.39
C GLU A 388 -28.67 2.06 -7.74
N THR A 389 -29.82 2.41 -8.33
CA THR A 389 -30.19 3.82 -8.58
C THR A 389 -31.58 4.04 -8.02
N LEU A 390 -31.74 5.07 -7.19
CA LEU A 390 -32.98 5.44 -6.52
C LEU A 390 -33.32 6.89 -6.81
N GLU A 391 -34.61 7.21 -6.89
CA GLU A 391 -35.13 8.58 -6.85
C GLU A 391 -35.62 8.85 -5.43
N LEU A 392 -35.04 9.83 -4.78
CA LEU A 392 -35.25 10.15 -3.36
C LEU A 392 -35.56 11.64 -3.17
N ASP A 393 -36.24 11.98 -2.11
CA ASP A 393 -36.38 13.37 -1.68
C ASP A 393 -35.19 13.81 -0.78
N LEU A 394 -35.07 15.10 -0.51
CA LEU A 394 -34.00 15.67 0.28
C LEU A 394 -33.95 15.10 1.71
N LYS A 395 -35.12 14.82 2.32
CA LYS A 395 -35.18 14.25 3.67
C LYS A 395 -34.67 12.81 3.68
N GLN A 396 -35.07 12.02 2.70
CA GLN A 396 -34.62 10.63 2.55
C GLN A 396 -33.10 10.56 2.38
N ILE A 397 -32.49 11.44 1.54
CA ILE A 397 -31.04 11.48 1.37
C ILE A 397 -30.33 11.81 2.68
N LEU A 398 -30.83 12.78 3.46
CA LEU A 398 -30.22 13.16 4.73
C LEU A 398 -30.35 12.08 5.82
N THR A 399 -31.20 11.06 5.64
CA THR A 399 -31.33 9.90 6.55
C THR A 399 -30.46 8.70 6.15
N ILE A 400 -29.84 8.73 4.97
CA ILE A 400 -28.95 7.64 4.52
C ILE A 400 -27.71 7.62 5.41
N GLU A 401 -27.37 6.45 5.91
CA GLU A 401 -26.04 6.18 6.46
C GLU A 401 -25.11 5.73 5.33
N PHE A 402 -24.20 6.62 4.96
CA PHE A 402 -23.21 6.34 3.93
C PHE A 402 -22.05 5.54 4.54
N GLU A 403 -22.09 4.22 4.38
CA GLU A 403 -21.09 3.28 4.89
C GLU A 403 -19.81 3.19 4.02
#